data_69188d86502383cf4b208eb4465888e2
#
_entry.id   69188d86502383cf4b208eb4465888e2
#
_cell.length_a   1.000
_cell.length_b   1.000
_cell.length_c   1.000
_cell.angle_alpha   90.00
_cell.angle_beta   90.00
_cell.angle_gamma   90.00
#
_symmetry.space_group_name_H-M   'P 1'
#
loop_
_entity.id
_entity.type
_entity.pdbx_description
1 polymer ?
#
loop_
_entity_poly.entity_id
_entity_poly.type
_entity_poly.pdbx_seq_one_letter_code
_entity_poly.pdbx_strand_id
1 'polypeptide(L)'
;IRTAVEAGVDAVVSGAGLPLELPGLVGTQEVAIAPIVSSARAAQLILRRWAKEFGRTADFVVIEGCKAGGHLGFAEDDLLAGKCQTLDDILPEVLAEVKPFEAQFGHSIPVFVAGGVYTGADMAHFTAMGAAGVQLATRFITTYECDASQGYKDVLLNARPEDVRIIHSPVGMPGRALNTPLVQALAEGTRFPPRHCARCLKTCDPAKVPYCITHALIEAVKGNLEEGLFFCGANVGRLDRMYTVRELMDELVTEWRQNR
;
A
#
# COMPACT_ATOMS: atom_id res chain seq x y z
N ILE A 1 3.73 2.68 16.77
CA ILE A 1 2.29 2.46 17.04
C ILE A 1 1.94 3.06 18.40
N ARG A 2 2.52 2.60 19.53
CA ARG A 2 2.18 3.10 20.86
C ARG A 2 2.20 4.63 20.97
N THR A 3 3.27 5.26 20.53
CA THR A 3 3.39 6.74 20.52
C THR A 3 2.28 7.43 19.71
N ALA A 4 1.88 6.84 18.56
CA ALA A 4 0.78 7.36 17.75
C ALA A 4 -0.56 7.24 18.49
N VAL A 5 -0.78 6.09 19.13
CA VAL A 5 -1.98 5.84 19.95
C VAL A 5 -2.05 6.81 21.13
N GLU A 6 -0.92 7.02 21.85
CA GLU A 6 -0.80 7.99 22.94
C GLU A 6 -1.02 9.44 22.46
N ALA A 7 -0.70 9.73 21.20
CA ALA A 7 -0.94 11.03 20.58
C ALA A 7 -2.38 11.24 20.07
N GLY A 8 -3.25 10.23 20.22
CA GLY A 8 -4.68 10.34 19.95
C GLY A 8 -5.06 10.12 18.48
N VAL A 9 -4.43 9.16 17.77
CA VAL A 9 -4.89 8.78 16.44
C VAL A 9 -6.22 8.04 16.53
N ASP A 10 -7.09 8.25 15.53
CA ASP A 10 -8.40 7.59 15.46
C ASP A 10 -8.31 6.15 14.95
N ALA A 11 -7.32 5.85 14.10
CA ALA A 11 -7.15 4.54 13.50
C ALA A 11 -5.68 4.20 13.21
N VAL A 12 -5.36 2.90 13.21
CA VAL A 12 -4.08 2.35 12.75
C VAL A 12 -4.34 1.35 11.65
N VAL A 13 -3.93 1.68 10.43
CA VAL A 13 -3.90 0.77 9.28
C VAL A 13 -2.49 0.20 9.17
N SER A 14 -2.34 -1.11 9.22
CA SER A 14 -1.03 -1.77 9.28
C SER A 14 -0.85 -2.80 8.18
N GLY A 15 0.27 -2.67 7.46
CA GLY A 15 0.68 -3.54 6.36
C GLY A 15 2.19 -3.78 6.35
N ALA A 16 2.71 -4.16 5.20
CA ALA A 16 4.11 -4.56 5.00
C ALA A 16 4.54 -5.71 5.93
N GLY A 17 3.73 -6.74 5.97
CA GLY A 17 3.83 -7.93 6.82
C GLY A 17 2.52 -8.20 7.55
N LEU A 18 2.49 -9.27 8.32
CA LEU A 18 1.29 -9.66 9.08
C LEU A 18 1.29 -8.94 10.44
N PRO A 19 0.33 -8.02 10.72
CA PRO A 19 0.30 -7.24 11.96
C PRO A 19 -0.30 -8.03 13.13
N LEU A 20 0.26 -9.20 13.43
CA LEU A 20 -0.31 -10.15 14.38
C LEU A 20 -0.45 -9.60 15.80
N GLU A 21 0.42 -8.67 16.20
CA GLU A 21 0.47 -8.09 17.56
C GLU A 21 -0.21 -6.70 17.64
N LEU A 22 -0.85 -6.22 16.57
CA LEU A 22 -1.41 -4.87 16.52
C LEU A 22 -2.42 -4.60 17.65
N PRO A 23 -3.38 -5.50 17.98
CA PRO A 23 -4.30 -5.25 19.09
C PRO A 23 -3.58 -5.08 20.42
N GLY A 24 -2.52 -5.86 20.69
CA GLY A 24 -1.72 -5.74 21.91
C GLY A 24 -0.89 -4.44 21.98
N LEU A 25 -0.51 -3.88 20.83
CA LEU A 25 0.20 -2.58 20.77
C LEU A 25 -0.73 -1.39 21.00
N VAL A 26 -1.99 -1.50 20.58
CA VAL A 26 -3.04 -0.50 20.81
C VAL A 26 -3.62 -0.60 22.23
N GLY A 27 -3.65 -1.82 22.78
CA GLY A 27 -4.16 -2.07 24.13
C GLY A 27 -5.66 -1.80 24.25
N THR A 28 -6.07 -1.12 25.35
CA THR A 28 -7.46 -0.81 25.67
C THR A 28 -7.94 0.53 25.09
N GLN A 29 -7.13 1.20 24.29
CA GLN A 29 -7.51 2.49 23.68
C GLN A 29 -8.58 2.28 22.62
N GLU A 30 -9.51 3.25 22.52
CA GLU A 30 -10.56 3.28 21.49
C GLU A 30 -9.99 3.79 20.16
N VAL A 31 -9.10 3.00 19.56
CA VAL A 31 -8.46 3.27 18.26
C VAL A 31 -8.84 2.16 17.31
N ALA A 32 -9.38 2.50 16.15
CA ALA A 32 -9.71 1.52 15.13
C ALA A 32 -8.45 0.84 14.59
N ILE A 33 -8.53 -0.47 14.34
CA ILE A 33 -7.40 -1.24 13.80
C ILE A 33 -7.78 -1.97 12.53
N ALA A 34 -6.93 -1.86 11.52
CA ALA A 34 -7.15 -2.51 10.25
C ALA A 34 -5.87 -3.14 9.70
N PRO A 35 -5.92 -4.41 9.29
CA PRO A 35 -4.82 -5.03 8.57
C PRO A 35 -4.93 -4.72 7.07
N ILE A 36 -3.77 -4.59 6.40
CA ILE A 36 -3.68 -4.69 4.95
C ILE A 36 -3.36 -6.14 4.61
N VAL A 37 -4.14 -6.73 3.69
CA VAL A 37 -4.01 -8.14 3.28
C VAL A 37 -3.99 -8.26 1.76
N SER A 38 -3.27 -9.24 1.24
CA SER A 38 -3.21 -9.53 -0.19
C SER A 38 -3.84 -10.89 -0.55
N SER A 39 -4.54 -11.52 0.42
CA SER A 39 -5.27 -12.77 0.21
C SER A 39 -6.25 -13.04 1.34
N ALA A 40 -7.26 -13.87 1.07
CA ALA A 40 -8.20 -14.37 2.08
C ALA A 40 -7.49 -15.15 3.20
N ARG A 41 -6.46 -15.93 2.84
CA ARG A 41 -5.64 -16.66 3.82
C ARG A 41 -4.94 -15.74 4.82
N ALA A 42 -4.41 -14.61 4.35
CA ALA A 42 -3.78 -13.62 5.23
C ALA A 42 -4.83 -12.97 6.17
N ALA A 43 -6.00 -12.60 5.64
CA ALA A 43 -7.11 -12.09 6.45
C ALA A 43 -7.52 -13.08 7.54
N GLN A 44 -7.76 -14.33 7.17
CA GLN A 44 -8.14 -15.40 8.10
C GLN A 44 -7.11 -15.58 9.21
N LEU A 45 -5.82 -15.65 8.85
CA LEU A 45 -4.74 -15.84 9.83
C LEU A 45 -4.70 -14.70 10.85
N ILE A 46 -4.76 -13.45 10.39
CA ILE A 46 -4.72 -12.27 11.25
C ILE A 46 -5.94 -12.23 12.16
N LEU A 47 -7.15 -12.35 11.59
CA LEU A 47 -8.39 -12.23 12.35
C LEU A 47 -8.54 -13.35 13.38
N ARG A 48 -8.17 -14.60 13.04
CA ARG A 48 -8.13 -15.73 14.01
C ARG A 48 -7.16 -15.47 15.14
N ARG A 49 -5.97 -14.96 14.85
CA ARG A 49 -4.97 -14.64 15.85
C ARG A 49 -5.47 -13.54 16.79
N TRP A 50 -6.00 -12.46 16.23
CA TRP A 50 -6.53 -11.35 17.01
C TRP A 50 -7.70 -11.77 17.90
N ALA A 51 -8.65 -12.55 17.36
CA ALA A 51 -9.77 -13.08 18.12
C ALA A 51 -9.31 -13.97 19.28
N LYS A 52 -8.37 -14.90 19.01
CA LYS A 52 -7.91 -15.89 19.99
C LYS A 52 -7.05 -15.27 21.10
N GLU A 53 -6.13 -14.39 20.77
CA GLU A 53 -5.11 -13.92 21.71
C GLU A 53 -5.48 -12.60 22.39
N PHE A 54 -6.29 -11.78 21.73
CA PHE A 54 -6.62 -10.45 22.22
C PHE A 54 -8.12 -10.23 22.44
N GLY A 55 -8.99 -11.20 22.09
CA GLY A 55 -10.43 -11.04 22.20
C GLY A 55 -10.98 -9.89 21.34
N ARG A 56 -10.32 -9.56 20.25
CA ARG A 56 -10.62 -8.42 19.36
C ARG A 56 -10.55 -8.83 17.90
N THR A 57 -11.31 -8.16 17.04
CA THR A 57 -11.24 -8.30 15.57
C THR A 57 -10.86 -6.98 14.90
N ALA A 58 -10.77 -6.96 13.57
CA ALA A 58 -10.54 -5.75 12.81
C ALA A 58 -11.80 -4.87 12.79
N ASP A 59 -11.60 -3.56 12.83
CA ASP A 59 -12.67 -2.58 12.62
C ASP A 59 -12.99 -2.42 11.13
N PHE A 60 -12.00 -2.65 10.27
CA PHE A 60 -12.14 -2.80 8.81
C PHE A 60 -10.91 -3.53 8.25
N VAL A 61 -10.97 -3.93 6.98
CA VAL A 61 -9.86 -4.60 6.27
C VAL A 61 -9.57 -3.85 4.98
N VAL A 62 -8.29 -3.71 4.62
CA VAL A 62 -7.87 -3.20 3.31
C VAL A 62 -7.24 -4.35 2.51
N ILE A 63 -7.80 -4.64 1.35
CA ILE A 63 -7.20 -5.57 0.38
C ILE A 63 -6.23 -4.78 -0.49
N GLU A 64 -4.98 -5.23 -0.53
CA GLU A 64 -3.99 -4.70 -1.46
C GLU A 64 -3.80 -5.66 -2.64
N GLY A 65 -4.21 -5.22 -3.83
CA GLY A 65 -4.06 -5.99 -5.07
C GLY A 65 -2.63 -5.92 -5.64
N CYS A 66 -2.33 -6.84 -6.53
CA CYS A 66 -1.01 -6.97 -7.16
C CYS A 66 -0.57 -5.77 -8.02
N LYS A 67 -1.48 -4.82 -8.33
CA LYS A 67 -1.19 -3.58 -9.05
C LYS A 67 -0.84 -2.40 -8.13
N ALA A 68 -0.75 -2.61 -6.82
CA ALA A 68 -0.36 -1.58 -5.87
C ALA A 68 1.08 -1.09 -6.11
N GLY A 69 1.38 0.10 -5.61
CA GLY A 69 2.73 0.65 -5.54
C GLY A 69 3.38 0.35 -4.19
N GLY A 70 4.70 0.49 -4.09
CA GLY A 70 5.42 0.18 -2.87
C GLY A 70 5.59 -1.32 -2.65
N HIS A 71 5.73 -1.72 -1.38
CA HIS A 71 5.92 -3.12 -1.02
C HIS A 71 4.65 -3.94 -1.27
N LEU A 72 4.81 -5.14 -1.79
CA LEU A 72 3.72 -6.01 -2.23
C LEU A 72 3.68 -7.30 -1.43
N GLY A 73 2.49 -7.71 -1.00
CA GLY A 73 2.25 -8.94 -0.24
C GLY A 73 2.10 -10.19 -1.12
N PHE A 74 2.77 -10.25 -2.27
CA PHE A 74 2.75 -11.34 -3.25
C PHE A 74 4.15 -11.92 -3.42
N ALA A 75 4.24 -13.15 -3.92
CA ALA A 75 5.54 -13.71 -4.31
C ALA A 75 6.10 -12.96 -5.52
N GLU A 76 7.41 -12.68 -5.50
CA GLU A 76 8.08 -11.94 -6.58
C GLU A 76 7.95 -12.64 -7.93
N ASP A 77 8.11 -13.96 -7.95
CA ASP A 77 7.96 -14.77 -9.17
C ASP A 77 6.55 -14.69 -9.76
N ASP A 78 5.50 -14.65 -8.92
CA ASP A 78 4.12 -14.52 -9.37
C ASP A 78 3.85 -13.12 -9.93
N LEU A 79 4.42 -12.08 -9.31
CA LEU A 79 4.35 -10.69 -9.81
C LEU A 79 5.00 -10.55 -11.18
N LEU A 80 6.20 -11.12 -11.35
CA LEU A 80 6.95 -11.08 -12.61
C LEU A 80 6.28 -11.91 -13.71
N ALA A 81 5.67 -13.04 -13.34
CA ALA A 81 4.96 -13.92 -14.27
C ALA A 81 3.51 -13.46 -14.57
N GLY A 82 3.00 -12.42 -13.88
CA GLY A 82 1.61 -11.96 -14.00
C GLY A 82 0.58 -13.01 -13.53
N LYS A 83 0.93 -13.86 -12.57
CA LYS A 83 0.09 -14.95 -12.06
C LYS A 83 -0.61 -14.65 -10.72
N CYS A 84 -0.48 -13.43 -10.23
CA CYS A 84 -1.16 -13.05 -9.00
C CYS A 84 -2.68 -13.02 -9.18
N GLN A 85 -3.40 -13.38 -8.12
CA GLN A 85 -4.84 -13.13 -8.05
C GLN A 85 -5.13 -11.63 -8.24
N THR A 86 -6.23 -11.35 -8.92
CA THR A 86 -6.73 -9.98 -9.11
C THR A 86 -7.55 -9.53 -7.90
N LEU A 87 -7.88 -8.24 -7.84
CA LEU A 87 -8.82 -7.75 -6.82
C LEU A 87 -10.21 -8.39 -6.97
N ASP A 88 -10.62 -8.70 -8.20
CA ASP A 88 -11.89 -9.38 -8.50
C ASP A 88 -11.93 -10.80 -7.90
N ASP A 89 -10.79 -11.48 -7.83
CA ASP A 89 -10.67 -12.79 -7.20
C ASP A 89 -10.62 -12.68 -5.67
N ILE A 90 -9.80 -11.76 -5.14
CA ILE A 90 -9.50 -11.66 -3.70
C ILE A 90 -10.69 -11.08 -2.92
N LEU A 91 -11.40 -10.09 -3.47
CA LEU A 91 -12.47 -9.38 -2.75
C LEU A 91 -13.58 -10.32 -2.28
N PRO A 92 -14.21 -11.16 -3.13
CA PRO A 92 -15.27 -12.06 -2.67
C PRO A 92 -14.76 -13.09 -1.63
N GLU A 93 -13.52 -13.56 -1.76
CA GLU A 93 -12.91 -14.48 -0.80
C GLU A 93 -12.74 -13.80 0.57
N VAL A 94 -12.22 -12.57 0.62
CA VAL A 94 -12.04 -11.82 1.89
C VAL A 94 -13.39 -11.45 2.51
N LEU A 95 -14.37 -11.05 1.70
CA LEU A 95 -15.74 -10.80 2.18
C LEU A 95 -16.34 -12.04 2.86
N ALA A 96 -16.08 -13.23 2.34
CA ALA A 96 -16.50 -14.48 2.97
C ALA A 96 -15.75 -14.75 4.28
N GLU A 97 -14.45 -14.48 4.32
CA GLU A 97 -13.60 -14.71 5.52
C GLU A 97 -13.92 -13.79 6.70
N VAL A 98 -14.42 -12.56 6.47
CA VAL A 98 -14.76 -11.66 7.58
C VAL A 98 -16.09 -12.01 8.24
N LYS A 99 -17.02 -12.68 7.54
CA LYS A 99 -18.38 -13.01 8.05
C LYS A 99 -18.41 -13.74 9.39
N PRO A 100 -17.61 -14.79 9.64
CA PRO A 100 -17.60 -15.47 10.94
C PRO A 100 -17.19 -14.53 12.09
N PHE A 101 -16.28 -13.59 11.84
CA PHE A 101 -15.82 -12.63 12.83
C PHE A 101 -16.84 -11.52 13.07
N GLU A 102 -17.56 -11.05 12.03
CA GLU A 102 -18.71 -10.16 12.20
C GLU A 102 -19.76 -10.78 13.13
N ALA A 103 -20.10 -12.05 12.89
CA ALA A 103 -21.04 -12.78 13.74
C ALA A 103 -20.53 -12.99 15.18
N GLN A 104 -19.24 -13.29 15.35
CA GLN A 104 -18.61 -13.52 16.64
C GLN A 104 -18.53 -12.24 17.49
N PHE A 105 -18.22 -11.10 16.86
CA PHE A 105 -17.99 -9.82 17.56
C PHE A 105 -19.19 -8.87 17.54
N GLY A 106 -20.24 -9.18 16.76
CA GLY A 106 -21.50 -8.44 16.74
C GLY A 106 -21.44 -7.09 16.02
N HIS A 107 -20.44 -6.88 15.14
CA HIS A 107 -20.33 -5.67 14.30
C HIS A 107 -19.83 -6.02 12.90
N SER A 108 -20.14 -5.15 11.92
CA SER A 108 -19.63 -5.28 10.55
C SER A 108 -18.14 -5.00 10.47
N ILE A 109 -17.45 -5.67 9.54
CA ILE A 109 -16.04 -5.45 9.20
C ILE A 109 -15.99 -4.98 7.74
N PRO A 110 -16.10 -3.66 7.48
CA PRO A 110 -16.03 -3.13 6.11
C PRO A 110 -14.72 -3.52 5.42
N VAL A 111 -14.81 -3.91 4.14
CA VAL A 111 -13.66 -4.29 3.33
C VAL A 111 -13.43 -3.23 2.26
N PHE A 112 -12.24 -2.64 2.24
CA PHE A 112 -11.79 -1.69 1.25
C PHE A 112 -10.82 -2.36 0.27
N VAL A 113 -10.77 -1.89 -0.98
CA VAL A 113 -9.81 -2.37 -1.98
C VAL A 113 -8.81 -1.29 -2.36
N ALA A 114 -7.55 -1.68 -2.56
CA ALA A 114 -6.43 -0.84 -2.94
C ALA A 114 -5.59 -1.53 -4.02
N GLY A 115 -4.80 -0.74 -4.78
CA GLY A 115 -3.83 -1.31 -5.72
C GLY A 115 -4.43 -1.71 -7.05
N GLY A 116 -4.60 -0.73 -7.94
CA GLY A 116 -5.12 -0.90 -9.29
C GLY A 116 -6.36 -0.07 -9.57
N VAL A 117 -7.06 0.40 -8.57
CA VAL A 117 -8.17 1.36 -8.70
C VAL A 117 -7.62 2.71 -9.18
N TYR A 118 -8.21 3.25 -10.24
CA TYR A 118 -7.75 4.50 -10.84
C TYR A 118 -8.89 5.48 -11.15
N THR A 119 -10.04 5.00 -11.58
CA THR A 119 -11.21 5.79 -11.99
C THR A 119 -12.38 5.61 -11.04
N GLY A 120 -13.38 6.47 -11.13
CA GLY A 120 -14.66 6.29 -10.46
C GLY A 120 -15.45 5.08 -10.99
N ALA A 121 -15.22 4.67 -12.24
CA ALA A 121 -15.78 3.43 -12.78
C ALA A 121 -15.19 2.20 -12.08
N ASP A 122 -13.85 2.18 -11.83
CA ASP A 122 -13.24 1.12 -11.02
C ASP A 122 -13.84 1.10 -9.60
N MET A 123 -14.07 2.27 -9.01
CA MET A 123 -14.73 2.38 -7.69
C MET A 123 -16.14 1.78 -7.73
N ALA A 124 -16.93 2.09 -8.78
CA ALA A 124 -18.29 1.55 -8.96
C ALA A 124 -18.27 0.04 -9.08
N HIS A 125 -17.34 -0.52 -9.86
CA HIS A 125 -17.16 -1.95 -10.03
C HIS A 125 -16.94 -2.65 -8.67
N PHE A 126 -15.95 -2.24 -7.90
CA PHE A 126 -15.65 -2.90 -6.63
C PHE A 126 -16.71 -2.67 -5.54
N THR A 127 -17.36 -1.49 -5.53
CA THR A 127 -18.48 -1.27 -4.60
C THR A 127 -19.70 -2.12 -4.96
N ALA A 128 -19.96 -2.37 -6.25
CA ALA A 128 -21.01 -3.31 -6.69
C ALA A 128 -20.67 -4.76 -6.29
N MET A 129 -19.40 -5.13 -6.21
CA MET A 129 -18.96 -6.45 -5.71
C MET A 129 -19.02 -6.58 -4.17
N GLY A 130 -19.32 -5.50 -3.44
CA GLY A 130 -19.48 -5.49 -1.99
C GLY A 130 -18.34 -4.83 -1.21
N ALA A 131 -17.37 -4.20 -1.87
CA ALA A 131 -16.41 -3.35 -1.17
C ALA A 131 -17.09 -2.14 -0.53
N ALA A 132 -16.68 -1.78 0.69
CA ALA A 132 -17.17 -0.60 1.39
C ALA A 132 -16.61 0.71 0.80
N GLY A 133 -15.50 0.62 0.07
CA GLY A 133 -14.84 1.74 -0.57
C GLY A 133 -13.49 1.34 -1.17
N VAL A 134 -12.71 2.34 -1.55
CA VAL A 134 -11.40 2.15 -2.19
C VAL A 134 -10.32 3.01 -1.54
N GLN A 135 -9.05 2.58 -1.67
CA GLN A 135 -7.88 3.34 -1.29
C GLN A 135 -7.04 3.62 -2.52
N LEU A 136 -6.71 4.90 -2.76
CA LEU A 136 -5.87 5.36 -3.86
C LEU A 136 -4.68 6.16 -3.32
N ALA A 137 -3.54 6.11 -4.02
CA ALA A 137 -2.36 6.89 -3.67
C ALA A 137 -1.76 7.64 -4.86
N THR A 138 -1.37 6.95 -5.94
CA THR A 138 -0.55 7.50 -7.04
C THR A 138 -1.13 8.80 -7.63
N ARG A 139 -2.45 8.87 -7.88
CA ARG A 139 -3.11 10.08 -8.37
C ARG A 139 -3.07 11.24 -7.37
N PHE A 140 -3.10 10.96 -6.06
CA PHE A 140 -3.05 11.99 -5.03
C PHE A 140 -1.64 12.54 -4.82
N ILE A 141 -0.58 11.78 -5.14
CA ILE A 141 0.79 12.28 -5.09
C ILE A 141 1.00 13.41 -6.11
N THR A 142 0.36 13.34 -7.28
CA THR A 142 0.43 14.36 -8.33
C THR A 142 -0.62 15.47 -8.17
N THR A 143 -1.08 15.73 -6.95
CA THR A 143 -1.94 16.88 -6.66
C THR A 143 -1.13 18.09 -6.23
N TYR A 144 -1.70 19.29 -6.36
CA TYR A 144 -1.07 20.53 -5.92
C TYR A 144 -0.87 20.56 -4.40
N GLU A 145 -1.79 19.95 -3.64
CA GLU A 145 -1.77 19.92 -2.17
C GLU A 145 -0.79 18.90 -1.58
N CYS A 146 -0.36 17.90 -2.37
CA CYS A 146 0.70 16.99 -1.90
C CYS A 146 2.01 17.74 -1.70
N ASP A 147 2.64 17.57 -0.55
CA ASP A 147 3.88 18.25 -0.14
C ASP A 147 5.18 17.62 -0.71
N ALA A 148 5.06 16.54 -1.52
CA ALA A 148 6.19 16.05 -2.30
C ALA A 148 6.71 17.14 -3.24
N SER A 149 8.02 17.16 -3.48
CA SER A 149 8.64 18.14 -4.38
C SER A 149 8.05 18.09 -5.78
N GLN A 150 8.13 19.20 -6.52
CA GLN A 150 7.73 19.22 -7.92
C GLN A 150 8.48 18.16 -8.73
N GLY A 151 9.78 17.97 -8.46
CA GLY A 151 10.57 16.92 -9.09
C GLY A 151 10.00 15.51 -8.91
N TYR A 152 9.47 15.17 -7.72
CA TYR A 152 8.77 13.90 -7.52
C TYR A 152 7.54 13.77 -8.42
N LYS A 153 6.71 14.82 -8.45
CA LYS A 153 5.50 14.86 -9.26
C LYS A 153 5.80 14.76 -10.75
N ASP A 154 6.82 15.47 -11.21
CA ASP A 154 7.26 15.44 -12.62
C ASP A 154 7.75 14.05 -13.04
N VAL A 155 8.47 13.36 -12.18
CA VAL A 155 8.91 11.96 -12.41
C VAL A 155 7.71 11.05 -12.62
N LEU A 156 6.66 11.16 -11.79
CA LEU A 156 5.45 10.35 -11.94
C LEU A 156 4.64 10.73 -13.18
N LEU A 157 4.51 12.03 -13.49
CA LEU A 157 3.74 12.52 -14.65
C LEU A 157 4.38 12.15 -15.99
N ASN A 158 5.72 12.01 -16.02
CA ASN A 158 6.45 11.59 -17.22
C ASN A 158 6.65 10.08 -17.31
N ALA A 159 6.22 9.31 -16.30
CA ALA A 159 6.38 7.87 -16.27
C ALA A 159 5.50 7.17 -17.33
N ARG A 160 6.07 6.16 -17.97
CA ARG A 160 5.38 5.28 -18.92
C ARG A 160 5.14 3.92 -18.30
N PRO A 161 4.21 3.10 -18.83
CA PRO A 161 4.00 1.74 -18.34
C PRO A 161 5.27 0.88 -18.33
N GLU A 162 6.13 1.05 -19.33
CA GLU A 162 7.41 0.35 -19.45
C GLU A 162 8.48 0.78 -18.44
N ASP A 163 8.27 1.89 -17.74
CA ASP A 163 9.21 2.35 -16.71
C ASP A 163 8.91 1.70 -15.35
N VAL A 164 7.81 0.99 -15.22
CA VAL A 164 7.43 0.32 -13.96
C VAL A 164 8.19 -0.99 -13.81
N ARG A 165 8.79 -1.21 -12.62
CA ARG A 165 9.54 -2.42 -12.29
C ARG A 165 9.07 -3.02 -10.96
N ILE A 166 9.18 -4.34 -10.87
CA ILE A 166 9.21 -5.04 -9.59
C ILE A 166 10.66 -5.09 -9.15
N ILE A 167 10.92 -4.67 -7.93
CA ILE A 167 12.24 -4.60 -7.32
C ILE A 167 12.27 -5.47 -6.06
N HIS A 168 13.45 -5.98 -5.71
CA HIS A 168 13.67 -6.59 -4.40
C HIS A 168 14.06 -5.53 -3.38
N SER A 169 13.20 -5.30 -2.39
CA SER A 169 13.47 -4.31 -1.34
C SER A 169 14.35 -4.87 -0.23
N PRO A 170 15.23 -4.06 0.38
CA PRO A 170 16.06 -4.48 1.50
C PRO A 170 15.27 -4.85 2.76
N VAL A 171 13.96 -4.64 2.77
CA VAL A 171 13.06 -5.11 3.84
C VAL A 171 12.59 -6.56 3.65
N GLY A 172 13.03 -7.23 2.57
CA GLY A 172 12.71 -8.64 2.29
C GLY A 172 11.35 -8.86 1.61
N MET A 173 10.82 -7.83 0.95
CA MET A 173 9.57 -7.90 0.18
C MET A 173 9.81 -7.39 -1.25
N PRO A 174 9.10 -7.90 -2.26
CA PRO A 174 9.06 -7.24 -3.56
C PRO A 174 8.36 -5.89 -3.45
N GLY A 175 8.72 -4.96 -4.33
CA GLY A 175 8.09 -3.64 -4.38
C GLY A 175 7.90 -3.18 -5.82
N ARG A 176 6.91 -2.31 -6.07
CA ARG A 176 6.71 -1.70 -7.38
C ARG A 176 7.16 -0.25 -7.36
N ALA A 177 8.13 0.08 -8.25
CA ALA A 177 8.73 1.39 -8.37
C ALA A 177 9.03 1.73 -9.84
N LEU A 178 9.44 2.97 -10.09
CA LEU A 178 9.95 3.39 -11.39
C LEU A 178 11.40 2.92 -11.58
N ASN A 179 11.76 2.65 -12.83
CA ASN A 179 13.09 2.25 -13.29
C ASN A 179 14.06 3.45 -13.35
N THR A 180 14.38 4.01 -12.19
CA THR A 180 15.32 5.12 -12.04
C THR A 180 16.77 4.66 -12.18
N PRO A 181 17.76 5.57 -12.33
CA PRO A 181 19.19 5.23 -12.30
C PRO A 181 19.57 4.40 -11.08
N LEU A 182 19.02 4.72 -9.88
CA LEU A 182 19.21 3.90 -8.69
C LEU A 182 18.76 2.45 -8.92
N VAL A 183 17.52 2.25 -9.44
CA VAL A 183 16.95 0.91 -9.65
C VAL A 183 17.75 0.13 -10.70
N GLN A 184 18.21 0.80 -11.76
CA GLN A 184 19.05 0.18 -12.79
C GLN A 184 20.41 -0.27 -12.21
N ALA A 185 21.08 0.60 -11.48
CA ALA A 185 22.36 0.28 -10.86
C ALA A 185 22.26 -0.86 -9.82
N LEU A 186 21.15 -0.90 -9.07
CA LEU A 186 20.85 -2.02 -8.15
C LEU A 186 20.65 -3.34 -8.90
N ALA A 187 19.98 -3.33 -10.05
CA ALA A 187 19.79 -4.51 -10.89
C ALA A 187 21.11 -5.02 -11.48
N GLU A 188 22.07 -4.14 -11.71
CA GLU A 188 23.44 -4.47 -12.13
C GLU A 188 24.35 -4.92 -10.96
N GLY A 189 23.82 -4.98 -9.75
CA GLY A 189 24.57 -5.42 -8.56
C GLY A 189 25.35 -4.32 -7.84
N THR A 190 25.19 -3.05 -8.23
CA THR A 190 25.77 -1.91 -7.52
C THR A 190 25.13 -1.76 -6.15
N ARG A 191 25.96 -1.46 -5.13
CA ARG A 191 25.47 -1.25 -3.77
C ARG A 191 25.62 0.20 -3.35
N PHE A 192 24.59 0.69 -2.64
CA PHE A 192 24.52 2.04 -2.05
C PHE A 192 24.40 1.93 -0.52
N PRO A 193 25.47 1.55 0.20
CA PRO A 193 25.39 1.38 1.64
C PRO A 193 25.01 2.70 2.34
N PRO A 194 24.29 2.63 3.47
CA PRO A 194 23.86 3.84 4.16
C PRO A 194 25.08 4.63 4.69
N ARG A 195 25.15 5.92 4.35
CA ARG A 195 26.17 6.85 4.89
C ARG A 195 25.93 7.13 6.36
N HIS A 196 24.65 7.23 6.76
CA HIS A 196 24.21 7.38 8.15
C HIS A 196 23.05 6.41 8.40
N CYS A 197 23.18 5.57 9.42
CA CYS A 197 22.15 4.62 9.77
C CYS A 197 21.30 5.14 10.94
N ALA A 198 20.00 5.40 10.68
CA ALA A 198 19.03 5.83 11.70
C ALA A 198 18.49 4.66 12.55
N ARG A 199 18.91 3.41 12.29
CA ARG A 199 18.41 2.19 12.94
C ARG A 199 16.89 2.06 12.87
N CYS A 200 16.31 2.44 11.72
CA CYS A 200 14.85 2.50 11.49
C CYS A 200 14.19 1.12 11.41
N LEU A 201 14.94 0.08 11.05
CA LEU A 201 14.45 -1.31 10.91
C LEU A 201 15.24 -2.24 11.81
N LYS A 202 14.54 -3.03 12.63
CA LYS A 202 15.14 -3.94 13.61
C LYS A 202 15.98 -5.05 12.95
N THR A 203 15.56 -5.53 11.79
CA THR A 203 16.18 -6.64 11.06
C THR A 203 17.20 -6.19 10.01
N CYS A 204 17.37 -4.88 9.79
CA CYS A 204 18.30 -4.34 8.81
C CYS A 204 19.75 -4.44 9.29
N ASP A 205 20.62 -5.04 8.47
CA ASP A 205 22.07 -4.99 8.65
C ASP A 205 22.67 -3.98 7.64
N PRO A 206 23.08 -2.78 8.09
CA PRO A 206 23.60 -1.74 7.20
C PRO A 206 24.83 -2.16 6.38
N ALA A 207 25.59 -3.15 6.87
CA ALA A 207 26.77 -3.66 6.16
C ALA A 207 26.41 -4.57 4.98
N LYS A 208 25.22 -5.17 5.00
CA LYS A 208 24.80 -6.19 4.02
C LYS A 208 23.75 -5.70 3.02
N VAL A 209 22.89 -4.74 3.43
CA VAL A 209 21.81 -4.29 2.55
C VAL A 209 22.35 -3.66 1.27
N PRO A 210 21.66 -3.86 0.13
CA PRO A 210 22.06 -3.26 -1.15
C PRO A 210 21.98 -1.74 -1.13
N TYR A 211 20.98 -1.18 -0.42
CA TYR A 211 20.78 0.26 -0.25
C TYR A 211 19.97 0.56 1.02
N CYS A 212 20.01 1.82 1.47
CA CYS A 212 19.20 2.29 2.58
C CYS A 212 17.82 2.71 2.07
N ILE A 213 16.77 1.94 2.39
CA ILE A 213 15.40 2.25 1.95
C ILE A 213 14.93 3.63 2.44
N THR A 214 15.21 4.00 3.68
CA THR A 214 14.84 5.30 4.25
C THR A 214 15.50 6.45 3.51
N HIS A 215 16.80 6.34 3.19
CA HIS A 215 17.51 7.35 2.41
C HIS A 215 16.90 7.47 1.01
N ALA A 216 16.71 6.37 0.31
CA ALA A 216 16.17 6.35 -1.05
C ALA A 216 14.74 6.97 -1.13
N LEU A 217 13.90 6.72 -0.11
CA LEU A 217 12.56 7.34 -0.04
C LEU A 217 12.64 8.84 0.24
N ILE A 218 13.56 9.29 1.10
CA ILE A 218 13.78 10.73 1.36
C ILE A 218 14.27 11.43 0.09
N GLU A 219 15.22 10.83 -0.63
CA GLU A 219 15.75 11.41 -1.87
C GLU A 219 14.68 11.45 -2.97
N ALA A 220 13.79 10.45 -3.03
CA ALA A 220 12.65 10.50 -3.94
C ALA A 220 11.72 11.70 -3.62
N VAL A 221 11.35 11.91 -2.36
CA VAL A 221 10.50 13.06 -1.95
C VAL A 221 11.12 14.39 -2.35
N LYS A 222 12.46 14.51 -2.31
CA LYS A 222 13.21 15.68 -2.77
C LYS A 222 13.25 15.83 -4.30
N GLY A 223 12.86 14.79 -5.06
CA GLY A 223 12.93 14.74 -6.51
C GLY A 223 14.30 14.35 -7.06
N ASN A 224 15.19 13.80 -6.23
CA ASN A 224 16.49 13.32 -6.65
C ASN A 224 16.35 11.98 -7.41
N LEU A 225 16.43 12.03 -8.74
CA LEU A 225 16.26 10.88 -9.61
C LEU A 225 17.38 9.84 -9.48
N GLU A 226 18.60 10.30 -9.17
CA GLU A 226 19.80 9.44 -9.13
C GLU A 226 19.82 8.52 -7.89
N GLU A 227 19.37 9.01 -6.74
CA GLU A 227 19.39 8.27 -5.48
C GLU A 227 17.99 7.92 -4.96
N GLY A 228 16.94 8.39 -5.62
CA GLY A 228 15.54 8.25 -5.19
C GLY A 228 14.89 6.94 -5.63
N LEU A 229 14.15 6.32 -4.70
CA LEU A 229 13.25 5.21 -4.99
C LEU A 229 11.82 5.73 -5.10
N PHE A 230 11.30 5.80 -6.31
CA PHE A 230 9.96 6.33 -6.60
C PHE A 230 8.95 5.19 -6.66
N PHE A 231 8.28 4.94 -5.57
CA PHE A 231 7.19 3.98 -5.52
C PHE A 231 5.95 4.50 -6.25
N CYS A 232 5.31 3.64 -7.04
CA CYS A 232 4.10 3.98 -7.79
C CYS A 232 3.27 2.74 -8.07
N GLY A 233 1.96 2.89 -8.26
CA GLY A 233 1.09 1.82 -8.73
C GLY A 233 1.32 1.50 -10.22
N ALA A 234 0.83 0.35 -10.66
CA ALA A 234 0.95 -0.10 -12.04
C ALA A 234 0.29 0.86 -13.05
N ASN A 235 -0.67 1.67 -12.60
CA ASN A 235 -1.40 2.64 -13.43
C ASN A 235 -0.71 4.02 -13.55
N VAL A 236 0.53 4.19 -13.07
CA VAL A 236 1.23 5.48 -13.09
C VAL A 236 1.30 6.11 -14.49
N GLY A 237 1.52 5.30 -15.53
CA GLY A 237 1.58 5.78 -16.93
C GLY A 237 0.23 6.32 -17.48
N ARG A 238 -0.85 6.32 -16.68
CA ARG A 238 -2.13 6.95 -17.02
C ARG A 238 -2.25 8.38 -16.48
N LEU A 239 -1.28 8.84 -15.68
CA LEU A 239 -1.23 10.22 -15.21
C LEU A 239 -0.99 11.17 -16.40
N ASP A 240 -1.79 12.20 -16.52
CA ASP A 240 -1.79 13.13 -17.66
C ASP A 240 -1.50 14.58 -17.22
N ARG A 241 -1.88 14.95 -16.01
CA ARG A 241 -1.70 16.30 -15.46
C ARG A 241 -1.75 16.31 -13.93
N MET A 242 -1.40 17.44 -13.37
CA MET A 242 -1.68 17.72 -11.97
C MET A 242 -3.15 18.13 -11.79
N TYR A 243 -3.68 17.77 -10.64
CA TYR A 243 -5.04 18.08 -10.18
C TYR A 243 -4.97 18.80 -8.84
N THR A 244 -5.99 19.56 -8.47
CA THR A 244 -6.29 19.78 -7.06
C THR A 244 -6.95 18.52 -6.49
N VAL A 245 -6.82 18.32 -5.17
CA VAL A 245 -7.54 17.20 -4.50
C VAL A 245 -9.04 17.30 -4.75
N ARG A 246 -9.61 18.52 -4.78
CA ARG A 246 -11.03 18.74 -5.07
C ARG A 246 -11.39 18.26 -6.46
N GLU A 247 -10.68 18.70 -7.51
CA GLU A 247 -10.94 18.27 -8.89
C GLU A 247 -10.88 16.74 -9.02
N LEU A 248 -9.86 16.12 -8.42
CA LEU A 248 -9.70 14.67 -8.43
C LEU A 248 -10.87 13.95 -7.72
N MET A 249 -11.27 14.43 -6.56
CA MET A 249 -12.41 13.86 -5.83
C MET A 249 -13.73 14.04 -6.56
N ASP A 250 -13.95 15.22 -7.14
CA ASP A 250 -15.17 15.50 -7.91
C ASP A 250 -15.27 14.63 -9.16
N GLU A 251 -14.14 14.41 -9.87
CA GLU A 251 -14.04 13.48 -10.99
C GLU A 251 -14.38 12.04 -10.55
N LEU A 252 -13.69 11.52 -9.55
CA LEU A 252 -13.88 10.17 -9.04
C LEU A 252 -15.31 9.91 -8.59
N VAL A 253 -15.91 10.84 -7.84
CA VAL A 253 -17.29 10.70 -7.34
C VAL A 253 -18.29 10.81 -8.48
N THR A 254 -18.06 11.69 -9.46
CA THR A 254 -18.94 11.83 -10.62
C THR A 254 -18.96 10.57 -11.46
N GLU A 255 -17.79 10.05 -11.80
CA GLU A 255 -17.67 8.79 -12.55
C GLU A 255 -18.27 7.61 -11.78
N TRP A 256 -18.03 7.53 -10.46
CA TRP A 256 -18.62 6.49 -9.63
C TRP A 256 -20.16 6.53 -9.67
N ARG A 257 -20.77 7.74 -9.58
CA ARG A 257 -22.23 7.89 -9.65
C ARG A 257 -22.80 7.51 -11.00
N GLN A 258 -22.05 7.72 -12.08
CA GLN A 258 -22.48 7.38 -13.45
C GLN A 258 -22.41 5.89 -13.74
N ASN A 259 -21.57 5.13 -13.02
CA ASN A 259 -21.30 3.73 -13.27
C ASN A 259 -21.83 2.77 -12.18
N ARG A 260 -22.51 3.30 -11.18
CA ARG A 260 -23.08 2.53 -10.08
C ARG A 260 -24.49 2.00 -10.39
#